data_6044c97d4841e5b4f63b7897c23f01ff
#
_entry.id   6044c97d4841e5b4f63b7897c23f01ff
#
_cell.length_a   1.000
_cell.length_b   1.000
_cell.length_c   1.000
_cell.angle_alpha   90.00
_cell.angle_beta   90.00
_cell.angle_gamma   90.00
#
_symmetry.space_group_name_H-M   'P 1'
#
loop_
_entity.id
_entity.type
_entity.pdbx_description
1 polymer ?
#
loop_
_entity_poly.entity_id
_entity_poly.type
_entity_poly.pdbx_seq_one_letter_code
_entity_poly.pdbx_strand_id
1 'polypeptide(L)'
;MFISMHRYPFYPGTGAKNEGGAGDGIGFTLNIPLPPGSDDKKYLDEFNMKVIPRLTQFDPQFIIISCGFDSHRDDPLGGMNLTETAFGEMTALLVKVAEKHGEGRVLSIFEGGYNSHANGLCLYNHLRELQTD
;
A
#
# COMPACT_ATOMS: atom_id res chain seq x y z
N MET A 1 9.34 5.01 -9.59
CA MET A 1 9.53 4.87 -8.13
C MET A 1 8.76 3.68 -7.64
N PHE A 2 9.32 2.89 -6.72
CA PHE A 2 8.66 1.76 -6.04
C PHE A 2 8.54 2.07 -4.54
N ILE A 3 7.37 1.83 -3.96
CA ILE A 3 7.12 1.94 -2.51
C ILE A 3 6.41 0.68 -2.06
N SER A 4 6.88 0.07 -0.99
CA SER A 4 6.26 -1.13 -0.42
C SER A 4 6.11 -1.02 1.09
N MET A 5 4.91 -1.32 1.57
CA MET A 5 4.62 -1.57 2.99
C MET A 5 4.28 -3.05 3.14
N HIS A 6 5.01 -3.73 3.99
CA HIS A 6 4.88 -5.18 4.11
C HIS A 6 5.35 -5.69 5.47
N ARG A 7 4.87 -6.88 5.83
CA ARG A 7 5.40 -7.62 6.96
C ARG A 7 6.86 -7.99 6.72
N TYR A 8 7.71 -7.76 7.70
CA TYR A 8 9.13 -8.11 7.61
C TYR A 8 9.68 -8.60 8.96
N PRO A 9 10.58 -9.62 9.00
CA PRO A 9 10.96 -10.47 7.86
C PRO A 9 9.84 -11.47 7.49
N PHE A 10 9.58 -11.64 6.21
CA PHE A 10 8.59 -12.57 5.69
C PHE A 10 8.90 -12.93 4.23
N TYR A 11 8.02 -13.68 3.55
CA TYR A 11 8.13 -13.97 2.13
C TYR A 11 8.13 -12.67 1.30
N PRO A 12 8.99 -12.52 0.28
CA PRO A 12 9.99 -13.46 -0.26
C PRO A 12 11.39 -13.34 0.38
N GLY A 13 11.54 -12.70 1.52
CA GLY A 13 12.82 -12.54 2.22
C GLY A 13 13.60 -11.28 1.87
N THR A 14 13.08 -10.45 0.95
CA THR A 14 13.60 -9.14 0.59
C THR A 14 12.72 -8.03 1.16
N GLY A 15 13.04 -6.77 0.89
CA GLY A 15 12.27 -5.62 1.37
C GLY A 15 12.81 -5.01 2.67
N ALA A 16 14.06 -5.27 3.00
CA ALA A 16 14.69 -4.60 4.14
C ALA A 16 14.76 -3.07 3.92
N LYS A 17 14.73 -2.32 5.01
CA LYS A 17 14.71 -0.85 4.97
C LYS A 17 15.87 -0.24 4.19
N ASN A 18 17.02 -0.92 4.16
CA ASN A 18 18.23 -0.48 3.48
C ASN A 18 18.30 -0.87 1.99
N GLU A 19 17.32 -1.61 1.47
CA GLU A 19 17.22 -1.95 0.06
C GLU A 19 16.62 -0.77 -0.71
N GLY A 20 17.45 0.21 -1.05
CA GLY A 20 17.01 1.49 -1.64
C GLY A 20 17.16 1.61 -3.15
N GLY A 21 17.37 0.47 -3.85
CA GLY A 21 17.62 0.43 -5.29
C GLY A 21 19.09 0.21 -5.64
N ALA A 22 19.39 0.04 -6.92
CA ALA A 22 20.75 -0.18 -7.45
C ALA A 22 20.97 0.62 -8.73
N GLY A 23 22.24 0.94 -9.05
CA GLY A 23 22.59 1.71 -10.24
C GLY A 23 21.82 3.04 -10.31
N ASP A 24 21.22 3.34 -11.45
CA ASP A 24 20.40 4.54 -11.67
C ASP A 24 19.09 4.54 -10.87
N GLY A 25 18.70 3.39 -10.30
CA GLY A 25 17.53 3.24 -9.44
C GLY A 25 17.77 3.55 -7.95
N ILE A 26 18.98 3.94 -7.56
CA ILE A 26 19.27 4.30 -6.17
C ILE A 26 18.40 5.48 -5.74
N GLY A 27 17.70 5.31 -4.59
CA GLY A 27 16.76 6.29 -4.05
C GLY A 27 15.36 6.24 -4.67
N PHE A 28 15.10 5.35 -5.64
CA PHE A 28 13.75 5.14 -6.21
C PHE A 28 13.02 3.92 -5.65
N THR A 29 13.55 3.33 -4.57
CA THR A 29 12.87 2.28 -3.79
C THR A 29 12.72 2.75 -2.34
N LEU A 30 11.51 2.66 -1.81
CA LEU A 30 11.21 2.90 -0.41
C LEU A 30 10.53 1.65 0.18
N ASN A 31 11.26 0.92 1.01
CA ASN A 31 10.70 -0.17 1.80
C ASN A 31 10.31 0.33 3.20
N ILE A 32 9.11 -0.03 3.62
CA ILE A 32 8.56 0.24 4.95
C ILE A 32 8.24 -1.12 5.59
N PRO A 33 9.27 -1.80 6.12
CA PRO A 33 9.08 -3.08 6.80
C PRO A 33 8.33 -2.87 8.12
N LEU A 34 7.29 -3.65 8.34
CA LEU A 34 6.44 -3.59 9.51
C LEU A 34 6.48 -4.91 10.29
N PRO A 35 6.44 -4.86 11.63
CA PRO A 35 6.40 -6.07 12.43
C PRO A 35 5.08 -6.84 12.25
N PRO A 36 5.08 -8.17 12.46
CA PRO A 36 3.84 -8.95 12.51
C PRO A 36 2.83 -8.33 13.47
N GLY A 37 1.54 -8.43 13.14
CA GLY A 37 0.45 -7.90 13.96
C GLY A 37 0.26 -6.39 13.89
N SER A 38 0.94 -5.69 12.98
CA SER A 38 0.69 -4.26 12.75
C SER A 38 -0.76 -4.03 12.34
N ASP A 39 -1.39 -3.05 12.98
CA ASP A 39 -2.78 -2.67 12.83
C ASP A 39 -2.98 -1.45 11.91
N ASP A 40 -4.24 -1.02 11.75
CA ASP A 40 -4.64 0.15 10.95
C ASP A 40 -3.86 1.40 11.36
N LYS A 41 -3.80 1.66 12.67
CA LYS A 41 -3.11 2.84 13.18
C LYS A 41 -1.65 2.85 12.76
N LYS A 42 -0.95 1.74 12.94
CA LYS A 42 0.46 1.62 12.56
C LYS A 42 0.68 1.80 11.06
N TYR A 43 -0.20 1.19 10.25
CA TYR A 43 -0.13 1.34 8.80
C TYR A 43 -0.40 2.77 8.33
N LEU A 44 -1.47 3.38 8.82
CA LEU A 44 -1.87 4.74 8.42
C LEU A 44 -0.87 5.79 8.91
N ASP A 45 -0.29 5.64 10.10
CA ASP A 45 0.78 6.51 10.58
C ASP A 45 2.00 6.46 9.63
N GLU A 46 2.47 5.27 9.29
CA GLU A 46 3.61 5.08 8.38
C GLU A 46 3.29 5.56 6.96
N PHE A 47 2.06 5.33 6.51
CA PHE A 47 1.58 5.76 5.20
C PHE A 47 1.61 7.29 5.08
N ASN A 48 1.02 7.99 6.07
CA ASN A 48 1.00 9.44 6.10
C ASN A 48 2.38 10.06 6.30
N MET A 49 3.23 9.45 7.13
CA MET A 49 4.56 9.99 7.43
C MET A 49 5.61 9.72 6.35
N LYS A 50 5.45 8.65 5.56
CA LYS A 50 6.50 8.22 4.62
C LYS A 50 6.01 8.10 3.18
N VAL A 51 4.87 7.43 2.94
CA VAL A 51 4.37 7.18 1.58
C VAL A 51 3.93 8.48 0.93
N ILE A 52 3.03 9.20 1.58
CA ILE A 52 2.46 10.44 1.02
C ILE A 52 3.53 11.51 0.76
N PRO A 53 4.43 11.84 1.70
CA PRO A 53 5.49 12.81 1.44
C PRO A 53 6.43 12.37 0.30
N ARG A 54 6.73 11.07 0.23
CA ARG A 54 7.63 10.54 -0.80
C ARG A 54 7.00 10.58 -2.20
N LEU A 55 5.71 10.24 -2.32
CA LEU A 55 4.95 10.37 -3.56
C LEU A 55 4.84 11.83 -3.97
N THR A 56 4.51 12.73 -3.05
CA THR A 56 4.43 14.18 -3.32
C THR A 56 5.76 14.73 -3.83
N GLN A 57 6.88 14.31 -3.23
CA GLN A 57 8.22 14.72 -3.68
C GLN A 57 8.57 14.15 -5.07
N PHE A 58 8.10 12.94 -5.37
CA PHE A 58 8.36 12.28 -6.65
C PHE A 58 7.55 12.87 -7.79
N ASP A 59 6.39 13.48 -7.49
CA ASP A 59 5.48 14.11 -8.46
C ASP A 59 5.00 13.13 -9.55
N PRO A 60 4.25 12.06 -9.18
CA PRO A 60 3.92 10.99 -10.10
C PRO A 60 2.87 11.41 -11.12
N GLN A 61 3.10 11.15 -12.40
CA GLN A 61 2.11 11.32 -13.46
C GLN A 61 1.11 10.17 -13.57
N PHE A 62 1.40 9.05 -12.90
CA PHE A 62 0.59 7.83 -12.91
C PHE A 62 0.89 7.02 -11.64
N ILE A 63 -0.14 6.49 -10.99
CA ILE A 63 0.01 5.61 -9.82
C ILE A 63 -0.47 4.20 -10.18
N ILE A 64 0.36 3.19 -9.91
CA ILE A 64 -0.03 1.78 -9.97
C ILE A 64 -0.06 1.26 -8.54
N ILE A 65 -1.18 0.69 -8.15
CA ILE A 65 -1.38 0.07 -6.84
C ILE A 65 -1.31 -1.45 -7.01
N SER A 66 -0.29 -2.09 -6.43
CA SER A 66 -0.28 -3.53 -6.17
C SER A 66 -1.15 -3.79 -4.94
N CYS A 67 -2.41 -4.15 -5.19
CA CYS A 67 -3.45 -4.19 -4.18
C CYS A 67 -3.63 -5.62 -3.63
N GLY A 68 -2.80 -5.99 -2.65
CA GLY A 68 -2.97 -7.21 -1.87
C GLY A 68 -3.75 -6.96 -0.59
N PHE A 69 -4.67 -7.86 -0.25
CA PHE A 69 -5.47 -7.81 0.98
C PHE A 69 -5.03 -8.82 2.04
N ASP A 70 -3.91 -9.49 1.83
CA ASP A 70 -3.33 -10.47 2.76
C ASP A 70 -2.83 -9.86 4.09
N SER A 71 -2.77 -8.54 4.19
CA SER A 71 -2.53 -7.85 5.47
C SER A 71 -3.80 -7.70 6.34
N HIS A 72 -4.97 -8.16 5.87
CA HIS A 72 -6.20 -8.18 6.66
C HIS A 72 -6.07 -9.13 7.86
N ARG A 73 -6.65 -8.75 9.01
CA ARG A 73 -6.58 -9.52 10.28
C ARG A 73 -7.10 -10.96 10.18
N ASP A 74 -8.06 -11.21 9.28
CA ASP A 74 -8.66 -12.52 9.06
C ASP A 74 -7.98 -13.31 7.93
N ASP A 75 -6.88 -12.78 7.36
CA ASP A 75 -6.10 -13.50 6.38
C ASP A 75 -5.30 -14.64 7.05
N PRO A 76 -5.35 -15.87 6.51
CA PRO A 76 -4.69 -17.02 7.13
C PRO A 76 -3.16 -16.99 7.01
N LEU A 77 -2.58 -16.18 6.13
CA LEU A 77 -1.15 -16.19 5.83
C LEU A 77 -0.43 -14.90 6.23
N GLY A 78 -1.07 -13.75 6.06
CA GLY A 78 -0.41 -12.44 6.19
C GLY A 78 0.08 -12.11 7.59
N GLY A 79 -0.69 -12.48 8.63
CA GLY A 79 -0.31 -12.28 10.03
C GLY A 79 -0.17 -10.81 10.42
N MET A 80 -0.96 -9.96 9.80
CA MET A 80 -1.13 -8.55 10.12
C MET A 80 -2.54 -8.32 10.70
N ASN A 81 -2.86 -7.12 11.16
CA ASN A 81 -4.13 -6.83 11.85
C ASN A 81 -4.90 -5.66 11.23
N LEU A 82 -4.83 -5.49 9.91
CA LEU A 82 -5.62 -4.46 9.25
C LEU A 82 -7.10 -4.85 9.18
N THR A 83 -7.94 -3.82 9.27
CA THR A 83 -9.35 -3.93 8.89
C THR A 83 -9.56 -3.51 7.43
N GLU A 84 -10.70 -3.86 6.88
CA GLU A 84 -11.13 -3.43 5.55
C GLU A 84 -11.14 -1.90 5.37
N THR A 85 -11.35 -1.16 6.46
CA THR A 85 -11.37 0.31 6.47
C THR A 85 -10.01 0.90 6.11
N ALA A 86 -8.92 0.35 6.64
CA ALA A 86 -7.57 0.85 6.36
C ALA A 86 -7.21 0.81 4.86
N PHE A 87 -7.67 -0.22 4.13
CA PHE A 87 -7.46 -0.31 2.69
C PHE A 87 -8.20 0.81 1.93
N GLY A 88 -9.42 1.15 2.35
CA GLY A 88 -10.15 2.30 1.82
C GLY A 88 -9.41 3.61 2.09
N GLU A 89 -9.01 3.85 3.34
CA GLU A 89 -8.30 5.08 3.73
C GLU A 89 -6.98 5.27 2.97
N MET A 90 -6.17 4.22 2.83
CA MET A 90 -4.94 4.27 2.03
C MET A 90 -5.24 4.57 0.56
N THR A 91 -6.31 3.99 0.01
CA THR A 91 -6.73 4.24 -1.37
C THR A 91 -7.15 5.70 -1.56
N ALA A 92 -7.98 6.24 -0.67
CA ALA A 92 -8.40 7.65 -0.71
C ALA A 92 -7.20 8.61 -0.69
N LEU A 93 -6.18 8.31 0.10
CA LEU A 93 -4.95 9.10 0.14
C LEU A 93 -4.17 9.04 -1.19
N LEU A 94 -4.09 7.87 -1.84
CA LEU A 94 -3.43 7.72 -3.14
C LEU A 94 -4.21 8.41 -4.26
N VAL A 95 -5.53 8.34 -4.25
CA VAL A 95 -6.39 9.05 -5.20
C VAL A 95 -6.15 10.56 -5.11
N LYS A 96 -6.12 11.13 -3.92
CA LYS A 96 -5.80 12.56 -3.72
C LYS A 96 -4.42 12.96 -4.27
N VAL A 97 -3.42 12.08 -4.13
CA VAL A 97 -2.10 12.32 -4.74
C VAL A 97 -2.19 12.26 -6.26
N ALA A 98 -2.90 11.28 -6.82
CA ALA A 98 -3.09 11.14 -8.26
C ALA A 98 -3.85 12.33 -8.86
N GLU A 99 -4.90 12.81 -8.22
CA GLU A 99 -5.65 14.01 -8.63
C GLU A 99 -4.76 15.23 -8.68
N LYS A 100 -3.94 15.41 -7.66
CA LYS A 100 -3.06 16.59 -7.54
C LYS A 100 -1.90 16.58 -8.53
N HIS A 101 -1.31 15.42 -8.81
CA HIS A 101 -0.04 15.28 -9.52
C HIS A 101 -0.16 14.57 -10.87
N GLY A 102 -1.18 13.72 -11.07
CA GLY A 102 -1.33 12.80 -12.18
C GLY A 102 -2.68 12.86 -12.89
N GLU A 103 -3.44 13.95 -12.79
CA GLU A 103 -4.76 14.07 -13.41
C GLU A 103 -5.71 12.91 -13.06
N GLY A 104 -5.62 12.39 -11.84
CA GLY A 104 -6.42 11.26 -11.36
C GLY A 104 -6.03 9.88 -11.92
N ARG A 105 -4.91 9.76 -12.63
CA ARG A 105 -4.52 8.49 -13.27
C ARG A 105 -4.04 7.47 -12.25
N VAL A 106 -4.90 6.50 -11.94
CA VAL A 106 -4.62 5.36 -11.05
C VAL A 106 -5.00 4.06 -11.74
N LEU A 107 -4.15 3.06 -11.63
CA LEU A 107 -4.45 1.66 -11.96
C LEU A 107 -4.26 0.83 -10.70
N SER A 108 -5.27 0.06 -10.32
CA SER A 108 -5.15 -0.92 -9.24
C SER A 108 -5.16 -2.33 -9.80
N ILE A 109 -4.21 -3.15 -9.35
CA ILE A 109 -4.05 -4.56 -9.74
C ILE A 109 -4.21 -5.40 -8.48
N PHE A 110 -5.23 -6.25 -8.46
CA PHE A 110 -5.45 -7.18 -7.35
C PHE A 110 -4.34 -8.25 -7.32
N GLU A 111 -3.79 -8.49 -6.13
CA GLU A 111 -2.72 -9.46 -5.92
C GLU A 111 -3.07 -10.45 -4.81
N GLY A 112 -2.38 -10.40 -3.65
CA GLY A 112 -2.59 -11.30 -2.52
C GLY A 112 -3.90 -11.07 -1.78
N GLY A 113 -4.30 -12.07 -1.02
CA GLY A 113 -5.51 -12.12 -0.18
C GLY A 113 -6.13 -13.52 -0.25
N TYR A 114 -6.11 -14.21 0.89
CA TYR A 114 -6.40 -15.66 0.95
C TYR A 114 -7.64 -15.97 1.79
N ASN A 115 -8.37 -14.93 2.20
CA ASN A 115 -9.71 -15.04 2.80
C ASN A 115 -10.72 -14.33 1.89
N SER A 116 -11.57 -15.09 1.19
CA SER A 116 -12.50 -14.55 0.20
C SER A 116 -13.54 -13.59 0.79
N HIS A 117 -13.97 -13.81 2.05
CA HIS A 117 -14.89 -12.90 2.71
C HIS A 117 -14.22 -11.55 3.03
N ALA A 118 -13.04 -11.60 3.63
CA ALA A 118 -12.25 -10.40 3.90
C ALA A 118 -11.91 -9.62 2.61
N ASN A 119 -11.53 -10.35 1.55
CA ASN A 119 -11.25 -9.75 0.24
C ASN A 119 -12.46 -8.99 -0.31
N GLY A 120 -13.67 -9.53 -0.15
CA GLY A 120 -14.91 -8.84 -0.58
C GLY A 120 -15.10 -7.50 0.13
N LEU A 121 -14.87 -7.46 1.46
CA LEU A 121 -14.99 -6.23 2.26
C LEU A 121 -13.89 -5.22 1.91
N CYS A 122 -12.65 -5.68 1.80
CA CYS A 122 -11.52 -4.84 1.43
C CYS A 122 -11.69 -4.25 0.02
N LEU A 123 -12.08 -5.09 -0.95
CA LEU A 123 -12.32 -4.68 -2.32
C LEU A 123 -13.45 -3.65 -2.42
N TYR A 124 -14.53 -3.84 -1.67
CA TYR A 124 -15.62 -2.86 -1.62
C TYR A 124 -15.13 -1.49 -1.15
N ASN A 125 -14.40 -1.43 -0.03
CA ASN A 125 -13.84 -0.18 0.49
C ASN A 125 -12.84 0.45 -0.49
N HIS A 126 -11.99 -0.36 -1.09
CA HIS A 126 -11.01 0.08 -2.08
C HIS A 126 -11.66 0.67 -3.34
N LEU A 127 -12.62 -0.05 -3.94
CA LEU A 127 -13.31 0.40 -5.16
C LEU A 127 -14.15 1.65 -4.93
N ARG A 128 -14.78 1.78 -3.76
CA ARG A 128 -15.54 2.99 -3.42
C ARG A 128 -14.67 4.24 -3.47
N GLU A 129 -13.44 4.17 -3.01
CA GLU A 129 -12.51 5.30 -3.02
C GLU A 129 -11.84 5.54 -4.38
N LEU A 130 -11.84 4.54 -5.28
CA LEU A 130 -11.39 4.71 -6.67
C LEU A 130 -12.46 5.34 -7.58
N GLN A 131 -13.74 5.29 -7.17
CA GLN A 131 -14.82 5.94 -7.89
C GLN A 131 -14.86 7.41 -7.48
N THR A 132 -14.22 8.25 -8.28
CA THR A 132 -14.40 9.71 -8.18
C THR A 132 -15.63 10.10 -9.01
N ASP A 133 -16.55 10.89 -8.41
CA ASP A 133 -17.68 11.50 -9.13
C ASP A 133 -17.21 12.50 -10.19
#